data_2a1dd84082ea2b024bdc348c0e1b1f6d
#
_entry.id   2a1dd84082ea2b024bdc348c0e1b1f6d
#
_cell.length_a   1.000
_cell.length_b   1.000
_cell.length_c   1.000
_cell.angle_alpha   90.00
_cell.angle_beta   90.00
_cell.angle_gamma   90.00
#
_symmetry.space_group_name_H-M   'P 1'
#
loop_
_entity.id
_entity.type
_entity.pdbx_description
1 polymer ?
#
loop_
_entity_poly.entity_id
_entity_poly.type
_entity_poly.pdbx_seq_one_letter_code
_entity_poly.pdbx_strand_id
1 'polypeptide(L)'
;MKVVQHLWFERDMDAALALYTSLIPGSRIDWTDAVPVDNPSGTAGSVKMAGFTLGDQSYRAIQAGPLDPFNHSFSIMVVCDDQAQVDRLWDALIEGGTTEQCGWLRDRWGLSWQIVPKRLGELMSDPDPVVRNRTGEAMMQMVKFDIAGLEAAARS
;
A
#
# COMPACT_ATOMS: atom_id res chain seq x y z
N MET A 1 20.13 -2.19 -16.42
CA MET A 1 18.93 -3.00 -16.16
C MET A 1 17.96 -2.15 -15.34
N LYS A 2 16.64 -2.30 -15.56
CA LYS A 2 15.59 -1.62 -14.79
C LYS A 2 14.73 -2.69 -14.09
N VAL A 3 14.49 -2.52 -12.79
CA VAL A 3 13.59 -3.39 -12.01
C VAL A 3 12.28 -2.65 -11.81
N VAL A 4 11.16 -3.34 -12.00
CA VAL A 4 9.79 -2.80 -11.82
C VAL A 4 8.98 -3.85 -11.10
N GLN A 5 8.17 -3.43 -10.13
CA GLN A 5 7.17 -4.29 -9.52
C GLN A 5 6.01 -4.48 -10.50
N HIS A 6 5.42 -5.68 -10.50
CA HIS A 6 4.30 -6.01 -11.38
C HIS A 6 3.12 -6.56 -10.58
N LEU A 7 1.93 -5.97 -10.76
CA LEU A 7 0.70 -6.37 -10.10
C LEU A 7 -0.25 -7.03 -11.11
N TRP A 8 -0.87 -8.13 -10.69
CA TRP A 8 -1.92 -8.79 -11.46
C TRP A 8 -3.28 -8.52 -10.83
N PHE A 9 -4.17 -7.90 -11.57
CA PHE A 9 -5.56 -7.66 -11.17
C PHE A 9 -6.50 -8.63 -11.87
N GLU A 10 -7.42 -9.20 -11.13
CA GLU A 10 -8.53 -9.95 -11.69
C GLU A 10 -9.48 -9.01 -12.44
N ARG A 11 -9.76 -7.86 -11.83
CA ARG A 11 -10.73 -6.86 -12.30
C ARG A 11 -10.39 -5.46 -11.77
N ASP A 12 -11.05 -4.47 -12.35
CA ASP A 12 -11.09 -3.07 -11.89
C ASP A 12 -9.70 -2.41 -11.72
N MET A 13 -8.70 -2.85 -12.50
CA MET A 13 -7.34 -2.29 -12.46
C MET A 13 -7.36 -0.77 -12.62
N ASP A 14 -8.14 -0.24 -13.57
CA ASP A 14 -8.18 1.21 -13.82
C ASP A 14 -8.64 1.98 -12.57
N ALA A 15 -9.65 1.47 -11.85
CA ALA A 15 -10.13 2.06 -10.61
C ALA A 15 -9.10 1.98 -9.47
N ALA A 16 -8.37 0.85 -9.37
CA ALA A 16 -7.31 0.68 -8.40
C ALA A 16 -6.17 1.68 -8.62
N LEU A 17 -5.68 1.77 -9.87
CA LEU A 17 -4.58 2.68 -10.21
C LEU A 17 -4.98 4.15 -10.04
N ALA A 18 -6.22 4.52 -10.40
CA ALA A 18 -6.74 5.86 -10.19
C ALA A 18 -6.77 6.21 -8.69
N LEU A 19 -7.23 5.29 -7.82
CA LEU A 19 -7.20 5.50 -6.37
C LEU A 19 -5.77 5.67 -5.87
N TYR A 20 -4.88 4.71 -6.15
CA TYR A 20 -3.51 4.72 -5.61
C TYR A 20 -2.75 5.98 -6.02
N THR A 21 -2.83 6.36 -7.29
CA THR A 21 -2.14 7.56 -7.80
C THR A 21 -2.72 8.86 -7.28
N SER A 22 -4.00 8.88 -6.89
CA SER A 22 -4.62 10.06 -6.27
C SER A 22 -4.19 10.29 -4.81
N LEU A 23 -3.81 9.21 -4.12
CA LEU A 23 -3.51 9.25 -2.67
C LEU A 23 -2.06 9.62 -2.37
N ILE A 24 -1.12 9.20 -3.19
CA ILE A 24 0.31 9.31 -2.93
C ILE A 24 0.90 10.44 -3.79
N PRO A 25 1.46 11.50 -3.19
CA PRO A 25 2.05 12.61 -3.93
C PRO A 25 3.14 12.16 -4.90
N GLY A 26 3.23 12.82 -6.06
CA GLY A 26 4.19 12.49 -7.12
C GLY A 26 3.82 11.26 -7.95
N SER A 27 2.68 10.64 -7.67
CA SER A 27 2.18 9.45 -8.38
C SER A 27 1.42 9.82 -9.65
N ARG A 28 1.43 8.90 -10.62
CA ARG A 28 0.73 9.07 -11.90
C ARG A 28 0.58 7.74 -12.63
N ILE A 29 -0.39 7.67 -13.52
CA ILE A 29 -0.46 6.63 -14.54
C ILE A 29 0.39 7.09 -15.73
N ASP A 30 1.43 6.34 -16.04
CA ASP A 30 2.39 6.71 -17.10
C ASP A 30 1.86 6.35 -18.50
N TRP A 31 1.23 5.19 -18.62
CA TRP A 31 0.60 4.70 -19.85
C TRP A 31 -0.42 3.60 -19.57
N THR A 32 -1.37 3.43 -20.48
CA THR A 32 -2.30 2.30 -20.53
C THR A 32 -2.34 1.74 -21.94
N ASP A 33 -2.51 0.42 -22.05
CA ASP A 33 -2.58 -0.28 -23.33
C ASP A 33 -3.40 -1.56 -23.19
N ALA A 34 -3.64 -2.24 -24.29
CA ALA A 34 -4.27 -3.55 -24.33
C ALA A 34 -3.44 -4.50 -25.19
N VAL A 35 -3.45 -5.80 -24.85
CA VAL A 35 -2.75 -6.83 -25.65
C VAL A 35 -3.45 -6.98 -27.00
N PRO A 36 -2.78 -6.67 -28.13
CA PRO A 36 -3.43 -6.56 -29.43
C PRO A 36 -3.70 -7.91 -30.13
N VAL A 37 -3.39 -9.01 -29.47
CA VAL A 37 -3.54 -10.38 -30.02
C VAL A 37 -4.26 -11.27 -29.01
N ASP A 38 -4.87 -12.36 -29.52
CA ASP A 38 -5.39 -13.42 -28.67
C ASP A 38 -4.27 -14.02 -27.83
N ASN A 39 -4.57 -14.31 -26.57
CA ASN A 39 -3.61 -14.82 -25.61
C ASN A 39 -4.32 -15.76 -24.62
N PRO A 40 -3.59 -16.49 -23.74
CA PRO A 40 -4.22 -17.43 -22.81
C PRO A 40 -5.26 -16.83 -21.85
N SER A 41 -5.22 -15.52 -21.64
CA SER A 41 -6.12 -14.82 -20.70
C SER A 41 -7.32 -14.17 -21.42
N GLY A 42 -7.37 -14.15 -22.75
CA GLY A 42 -8.51 -13.59 -23.49
C GLY A 42 -8.22 -13.25 -24.94
N THR A 43 -9.25 -12.72 -25.59
CA THR A 43 -9.18 -12.27 -26.99
C THR A 43 -8.39 -10.96 -27.12
N ALA A 44 -7.99 -10.64 -28.34
CA ALA A 44 -7.33 -9.38 -28.69
C ALA A 44 -8.06 -8.18 -28.08
N GLY A 45 -7.35 -7.32 -27.38
CA GLY A 45 -7.89 -6.11 -26.74
C GLY A 45 -8.59 -6.32 -25.39
N SER A 46 -8.79 -7.56 -24.92
CA SER A 46 -9.47 -7.84 -23.66
C SER A 46 -8.55 -7.74 -22.43
N VAL A 47 -7.27 -8.04 -22.61
CA VAL A 47 -6.27 -7.95 -21.54
C VAL A 47 -5.68 -6.55 -21.53
N LYS A 48 -5.86 -5.85 -20.41
CA LYS A 48 -5.36 -4.48 -20.21
C LYS A 48 -4.00 -4.49 -19.50
N MET A 49 -3.16 -3.54 -19.83
CA MET A 49 -1.87 -3.30 -19.20
C MET A 49 -1.69 -1.83 -18.85
N ALA A 50 -0.94 -1.54 -17.83
CA ALA A 50 -0.58 -0.18 -17.46
C ALA A 50 0.84 -0.11 -16.89
N GLY A 51 1.48 1.04 -17.07
CA GLY A 51 2.63 1.46 -16.30
C GLY A 51 2.25 2.64 -15.43
N PHE A 52 2.68 2.66 -14.20
CA PHE A 52 2.38 3.72 -13.26
C PHE A 52 3.52 3.92 -12.26
N THR A 53 3.51 5.08 -11.63
CA THR A 53 4.48 5.45 -10.59
C THR A 53 3.71 5.75 -9.31
N LEU A 54 4.16 5.19 -8.17
CA LEU A 54 3.69 5.55 -6.84
C LEU A 54 4.85 6.21 -6.09
N GLY A 55 4.72 7.53 -5.80
CA GLY A 55 5.82 8.31 -5.28
C GLY A 55 7.01 8.28 -6.23
N ASP A 56 8.09 7.61 -5.83
CA ASP A 56 9.31 7.42 -6.62
C ASP A 56 9.45 5.99 -7.22
N GLN A 57 8.50 5.10 -6.96
CA GLN A 57 8.57 3.71 -7.37
C GLN A 57 7.80 3.43 -8.65
N SER A 58 8.46 2.77 -9.61
CA SER A 58 7.83 2.34 -10.86
C SER A 58 7.14 1.00 -10.71
N TYR A 59 5.94 0.90 -11.23
CA TYR A 59 5.10 -0.31 -11.28
C TYR A 59 4.61 -0.57 -12.69
N ARG A 60 4.24 -1.82 -12.92
CA ARG A 60 3.36 -2.23 -14.01
C ARG A 60 2.18 -2.99 -13.46
N ALA A 61 1.09 -2.99 -14.19
CA ALA A 61 -0.09 -3.77 -13.88
C ALA A 61 -0.65 -4.43 -15.11
N ILE A 62 -1.32 -5.55 -14.90
CA ILE A 62 -2.13 -6.26 -15.90
C ILE A 62 -3.48 -6.59 -15.30
N GLN A 63 -4.54 -6.49 -16.10
CA GLN A 63 -5.86 -7.05 -15.80
C GLN A 63 -6.15 -8.14 -16.80
N ALA A 64 -6.12 -9.39 -16.34
CA ALA A 64 -6.19 -10.55 -17.21
C ALA A 64 -7.05 -11.70 -16.64
N GLY A 65 -8.02 -11.36 -15.77
CA GLY A 65 -8.91 -12.33 -15.13
C GLY A 65 -8.31 -13.00 -13.91
N PRO A 66 -8.97 -14.04 -13.38
CA PRO A 66 -8.57 -14.70 -12.15
C PRO A 66 -7.17 -15.31 -12.22
N LEU A 67 -6.41 -15.12 -11.15
CA LEU A 67 -5.15 -15.77 -10.87
C LEU A 67 -5.09 -16.02 -9.35
N ASP A 68 -3.91 -16.33 -8.82
CA ASP A 68 -3.73 -16.39 -7.37
C ASP A 68 -4.01 -15.01 -6.75
N PRO A 69 -4.79 -14.96 -5.67
CA PRO A 69 -5.10 -13.69 -5.01
C PRO A 69 -3.84 -13.06 -4.41
N PHE A 70 -3.86 -11.74 -4.26
CA PHE A 70 -2.85 -11.06 -3.45
C PHE A 70 -2.84 -11.63 -2.02
N ASN A 71 -1.68 -11.65 -1.40
CA ASN A 71 -1.48 -12.10 -0.03
C ASN A 71 -0.41 -11.26 0.69
N HIS A 72 -0.15 -11.56 1.96
CA HIS A 72 0.80 -10.82 2.80
C HIS A 72 2.28 -10.97 2.41
N SER A 73 2.62 -11.85 1.47
CA SER A 73 4.01 -11.99 1.00
C SER A 73 4.48 -10.78 0.21
N PHE A 74 3.55 -9.95 -0.25
CA PHE A 74 3.83 -8.65 -0.87
C PHE A 74 2.92 -7.58 -0.25
N SER A 75 3.49 -6.43 0.05
CA SER A 75 2.76 -5.25 0.51
C SER A 75 3.42 -3.98 0.02
N ILE A 76 2.62 -2.93 -0.12
CA ILE A 76 3.12 -1.58 -0.36
C ILE A 76 3.16 -0.85 0.99
N MET A 77 4.35 -0.49 1.44
CA MET A 77 4.53 0.34 2.63
C MET A 77 4.58 1.82 2.24
N VAL A 78 3.74 2.62 2.89
CA VAL A 78 3.79 4.08 2.76
C VAL A 78 4.20 4.67 4.09
N VAL A 79 5.32 5.40 4.09
CA VAL A 79 5.81 6.11 5.26
C VAL A 79 5.21 7.51 5.27
N CYS A 80 4.40 7.80 6.27
CA CYS A 80 3.65 9.05 6.43
C CYS A 80 4.40 10.02 7.34
N ASP A 81 4.39 11.31 7.00
CA ASP A 81 5.06 12.35 7.79
C ASP A 81 4.27 12.72 9.05
N ASP A 82 2.93 12.66 8.98
CA ASP A 82 2.03 13.09 10.05
C ASP A 82 0.76 12.24 10.14
N GLN A 83 -0.06 12.49 11.18
CA GLN A 83 -1.31 11.79 11.42
C GLN A 83 -2.34 12.03 10.33
N ALA A 84 -2.37 13.21 9.75
CA ALA A 84 -3.33 13.52 8.68
C ALA A 84 -3.08 12.69 7.43
N GLN A 85 -1.82 12.43 7.09
CA GLN A 85 -1.45 11.51 6.01
C GLN A 85 -1.85 10.08 6.34
N VAL A 86 -1.57 9.59 7.57
CA VAL A 86 -1.99 8.27 8.03
C VAL A 86 -3.50 8.11 7.88
N ASP A 87 -4.27 9.06 8.41
CA ASP A 87 -5.73 9.01 8.40
C ASP A 87 -6.29 9.02 6.99
N ARG A 88 -5.82 9.91 6.13
CA ARG A 88 -6.28 10.03 4.74
C ARG A 88 -6.03 8.74 3.94
N LEU A 89 -4.84 8.18 4.04
CA LEU A 89 -4.49 6.94 3.33
C LEU A 89 -5.29 5.75 3.87
N TRP A 90 -5.35 5.63 5.19
CA TRP A 90 -6.09 4.56 5.86
C TRP A 90 -7.56 4.56 5.46
N ASP A 91 -8.23 5.70 5.61
CA ASP A 91 -9.68 5.82 5.37
C ASP A 91 -10.03 5.53 3.89
N ALA A 92 -9.19 5.99 2.95
CA ALA A 92 -9.42 5.75 1.54
C ALA A 92 -9.15 4.29 1.12
N LEU A 93 -8.09 3.66 1.64
CA LEU A 93 -7.70 2.31 1.25
C LEU A 93 -8.56 1.23 1.92
N ILE A 94 -9.10 1.51 3.12
CA ILE A 94 -9.94 0.54 3.84
C ILE A 94 -11.37 0.45 3.28
N GLU A 95 -11.79 1.39 2.46
CA GLU A 95 -13.13 1.37 1.85
C GLU A 95 -13.34 0.11 1.00
N GLY A 96 -14.20 -0.80 1.46
CA GLY A 96 -14.42 -2.12 0.87
C GLY A 96 -13.30 -3.13 1.12
N GLY A 97 -12.33 -2.78 1.95
CA GLY A 97 -11.20 -3.62 2.36
C GLY A 97 -11.34 -4.18 3.78
N THR A 98 -10.21 -4.56 4.38
CA THR A 98 -10.15 -5.19 5.71
C THR A 98 -8.99 -4.65 6.52
N THR A 99 -9.25 -4.24 7.76
CA THR A 99 -8.20 -3.81 8.71
C THR A 99 -7.44 -5.01 9.27
N GLU A 100 -6.17 -4.81 9.54
CA GLU A 100 -5.29 -5.75 10.21
C GLU A 100 -4.50 -5.04 11.32
N GLN A 101 -3.62 -5.74 12.01
CA GLN A 101 -2.85 -5.17 13.12
C GLN A 101 -1.65 -4.34 12.63
N CYS A 102 -1.15 -3.44 13.48
CA CYS A 102 0.12 -2.74 13.32
C CYS A 102 0.24 -1.96 11.99
N GLY A 103 -0.81 -1.22 11.61
CA GLY A 103 -0.79 -0.38 10.42
C GLY A 103 -1.00 -1.13 9.11
N TRP A 104 -1.30 -2.43 9.17
CA TRP A 104 -1.62 -3.21 8.00
C TRP A 104 -3.11 -3.16 7.67
N LEU A 105 -3.40 -3.16 6.36
CA LEU A 105 -4.74 -3.34 5.81
C LEU A 105 -4.67 -4.06 4.47
N ARG A 106 -5.78 -4.64 4.04
CA ARG A 106 -5.99 -5.06 2.65
C ARG A 106 -7.05 -4.17 2.02
N ASP A 107 -6.77 -3.69 0.82
CA ASP A 107 -7.75 -2.91 0.07
C ASP A 107 -8.84 -3.81 -0.56
N ARG A 108 -9.80 -3.19 -1.23
CA ARG A 108 -10.93 -3.89 -1.87
C ARG A 108 -10.53 -4.87 -2.98
N TRP A 109 -9.31 -4.77 -3.49
CA TRP A 109 -8.75 -5.72 -4.47
C TRP A 109 -7.87 -6.78 -3.83
N GLY A 110 -7.71 -6.75 -2.51
CA GLY A 110 -6.95 -7.71 -1.73
C GLY A 110 -5.46 -7.40 -1.60
N LEU A 111 -4.97 -6.28 -2.17
CA LEU A 111 -3.58 -5.86 -2.04
C LEU A 111 -3.30 -5.40 -0.61
N SER A 112 -2.21 -5.89 -0.03
CA SER A 112 -1.79 -5.54 1.33
C SER A 112 -1.01 -4.22 1.32
N TRP A 113 -1.34 -3.39 2.30
CA TRP A 113 -0.70 -2.09 2.55
C TRP A 113 -0.22 -2.01 3.99
N GLN A 114 0.87 -1.28 4.19
CA GLN A 114 1.37 -0.87 5.49
C GLN A 114 1.37 0.65 5.53
N ILE A 115 0.55 1.25 6.39
CA ILE A 115 0.48 2.71 6.56
C ILE A 115 1.21 3.04 7.85
N VAL A 116 2.44 3.52 7.72
CA VAL A 116 3.40 3.62 8.82
C VAL A 116 3.84 5.06 9.01
N PRO A 117 3.63 5.66 10.19
CA PRO A 117 4.18 6.99 10.46
C PRO A 117 5.71 6.94 10.59
N LYS A 118 6.40 7.89 9.98
CA LYS A 118 7.85 8.09 10.12
C LYS A 118 8.27 8.12 11.60
N ARG A 119 7.42 8.73 12.44
CA ARG A 119 7.64 8.84 13.88
C ARG A 119 7.81 7.49 14.58
N LEU A 120 7.11 6.45 14.13
CA LEU A 120 7.30 5.09 14.66
C LEU A 120 8.75 4.62 14.44
N GLY A 121 9.29 4.79 13.24
CA GLY A 121 10.68 4.41 12.93
C GLY A 121 11.69 5.16 13.79
N GLU A 122 11.46 6.45 14.02
CA GLU A 122 12.31 7.27 14.91
C GLU A 122 12.29 6.76 16.35
N LEU A 123 11.11 6.50 16.91
CA LEU A 123 10.95 5.97 18.27
C LEU A 123 11.52 4.55 18.43
N MET A 124 11.36 3.70 17.43
CA MET A 124 11.91 2.33 17.41
C MET A 124 13.43 2.30 17.21
N SER A 125 14.02 3.41 16.79
CA SER A 125 15.47 3.59 16.66
C SER A 125 16.08 4.44 17.77
N ASP A 126 15.31 4.77 18.81
CA ASP A 126 15.79 5.56 19.95
C ASP A 126 16.96 4.84 20.65
N PRO A 127 18.04 5.53 21.06
CA PRO A 127 19.15 4.93 21.77
C PRO A 127 18.74 4.29 23.11
N ASP A 128 17.69 4.81 23.77
CA ASP A 128 17.17 4.23 25.02
C ASP A 128 16.32 2.98 24.73
N PRO A 129 16.73 1.79 25.20
CA PRO A 129 15.96 0.56 25.03
C PRO A 129 14.59 0.60 25.72
N VAL A 130 14.41 1.41 26.76
CA VAL A 130 13.13 1.55 27.46
C VAL A 130 12.11 2.23 26.53
N VAL A 131 12.52 3.29 25.83
CA VAL A 131 11.70 3.98 24.82
C VAL A 131 11.28 3.01 23.71
N ARG A 132 12.24 2.24 23.15
CA ARG A 132 11.95 1.25 22.11
C ARG A 132 10.94 0.20 22.56
N ASN A 133 11.13 -0.35 23.75
CA ASN A 133 10.26 -1.40 24.29
C ASN A 133 8.82 -0.89 24.47
N ARG A 134 8.66 0.26 25.13
CA ARG A 134 7.33 0.88 25.34
C ARG A 134 6.63 1.21 24.02
N THR A 135 7.39 1.76 23.07
CA THR A 135 6.87 2.03 21.72
C THR A 135 6.42 0.74 21.05
N GLY A 136 7.22 -0.32 21.13
CA GLY A 136 6.90 -1.62 20.55
C GLY A 136 5.64 -2.25 21.17
N GLU A 137 5.51 -2.20 22.48
CA GLU A 137 4.32 -2.68 23.20
C GLU A 137 3.06 -1.90 22.77
N ALA A 138 3.14 -0.57 22.69
CA ALA A 138 2.03 0.26 22.21
C ALA A 138 1.67 -0.03 20.74
N MET A 139 2.68 -0.15 19.87
CA MET A 139 2.51 -0.50 18.46
C MET A 139 1.72 -1.80 18.29
N MET A 140 2.03 -2.83 19.09
CA MET A 140 1.37 -4.15 18.99
C MET A 140 -0.12 -4.13 19.38
N GLN A 141 -0.58 -3.07 20.05
CA GLN A 141 -1.98 -2.89 20.43
C GLN A 141 -2.77 -2.05 19.40
N MET A 142 -2.09 -1.47 18.41
CA MET A 142 -2.74 -0.60 17.43
C MET A 142 -3.15 -1.36 16.17
N VAL A 143 -4.30 -0.99 15.62
CA VAL A 143 -4.75 -1.34 14.28
C VAL A 143 -4.27 -0.26 13.32
N LYS A 144 -4.88 0.91 13.32
CA LYS A 144 -4.36 2.13 12.69
C LYS A 144 -3.42 2.82 13.68
N PHE A 145 -2.29 3.31 13.19
CA PHE A 145 -1.35 4.02 14.05
C PHE A 145 -1.87 5.38 14.52
N ASP A 146 -1.71 5.62 15.80
CA ASP A 146 -1.89 6.91 16.48
C ASP A 146 -0.54 7.43 16.95
N ILE A 147 -0.04 8.48 16.30
CA ILE A 147 1.27 9.08 16.60
C ILE A 147 1.30 9.61 18.03
N ALA A 148 0.24 10.26 18.49
CA ALA A 148 0.17 10.80 19.85
C ALA A 148 0.23 9.68 20.91
N GLY A 149 -0.45 8.56 20.65
CA GLY A 149 -0.41 7.37 21.51
C GLY A 149 0.98 6.74 21.55
N LEU A 150 1.68 6.62 20.42
CA LEU A 150 3.07 6.13 20.36
C LEU A 150 4.01 7.03 21.16
N GLU A 151 3.90 8.34 20.99
CA GLU A 151 4.72 9.30 21.73
C GLU A 151 4.43 9.32 23.23
N ALA A 152 3.18 9.16 23.64
CA ALA A 152 2.80 9.07 25.03
C ALA A 152 3.41 7.82 25.70
N ALA A 153 3.32 6.67 25.03
CA ALA A 153 3.93 5.42 25.50
C ALA A 153 5.45 5.54 25.64
N ALA A 154 6.10 6.16 24.66
CA ALA A 154 7.56 6.38 24.68
C ALA A 154 8.04 7.22 25.87
N ARG A 155 7.21 8.15 26.37
CA ARG A 155 7.52 9.06 27.49
C ARG A 155 7.13 8.52 28.88
N SER A 156 6.31 7.45 28.94
CA SER A 156 5.82 6.89 30.21
C SER A 156 6.91 6.21 31.00
#